data_8fd719ed416738adc09a64ce54da5b24
#
_entry.id   8fd719ed416738adc09a64ce54da5b24
#
_cell.length_a   1.000
_cell.length_b   1.000
_cell.length_c   1.000
_cell.angle_alpha   90.00
_cell.angle_beta   90.00
_cell.angle_gamma   90.00
#
_symmetry.space_group_name_H-M   'P 1'
#
loop_
_entity.id
_entity.type
_entity.pdbx_description
1 polymer ?
#
loop_
_entity_poly.entity_id
_entity_poly.type
_entity_poly.pdbx_seq_one_letter_code
_entity_poly.pdbx_strand_id
1 'polypeptide(L)'
;MNFAYRNIMTQHNEIKIFGEQQVRSVWDDTAEEWYFSVVDVVAALTDSVNPTDYIKKMRQRDPELAKGWGQIVTPLSIQTAGGKQKVNCATAKGIFRIIQSIPSPKAEPFKLWIAQVAAERLDQMQDPELSIEQAMRDYKRLGYSDNWINQRLKSIEIRKELTDEWKKHGIEEGPQFAILTDIIYKAWAGKSAKEYKQFKGLKKENLRDNMTNRELVLNMLAEVSTKDISEETDPETFSDHMDVARRGGNVAKTAREQLEKELGHSVISPDNAKSLANSNDLPELDFEK
;
A
#
# COMPACT_ATOMS: atom_id res chain seq x y z
N MET A 1 2.71 23.52 8.72
CA MET A 1 3.68 22.38 8.81
C MET A 1 3.19 21.16 8.03
N ASN A 2 2.69 21.32 6.79
CA ASN A 2 1.98 20.26 6.04
C ASN A 2 2.58 19.96 4.67
N PHE A 3 3.85 20.31 4.38
CA PHE A 3 4.41 20.21 3.03
C PHE A 3 5.17 18.90 2.73
N ALA A 4 5.68 18.18 3.72
CA ALA A 4 6.48 16.98 3.49
C ALA A 4 5.65 15.72 3.14
N TYR A 5 4.37 15.67 3.51
CA TYR A 5 3.51 14.48 3.38
C TYR A 5 2.84 14.30 2.02
N ARG A 6 2.72 15.36 1.22
CA ARG A 6 1.86 15.34 0.01
C ARG A 6 2.42 14.52 -1.16
N ASN A 7 3.69 14.09 -1.10
CA ASN A 7 4.39 13.55 -2.27
C ASN A 7 5.02 12.15 -2.11
N ILE A 8 4.70 11.39 -1.05
CA ILE A 8 5.29 10.04 -0.88
C ILE A 8 4.50 8.96 -1.65
N MET A 9 3.30 9.26 -2.12
CA MET A 9 2.43 8.27 -2.75
C MET A 9 1.80 8.77 -4.05
N THR A 10 2.53 8.81 -5.17
CA THR A 10 1.91 8.67 -6.50
C THR A 10 2.89 8.52 -7.66
N GLN A 11 2.83 7.38 -8.31
CA GLN A 11 3.03 6.99 -9.73
C GLN A 11 4.40 7.10 -10.44
N HIS A 12 4.73 5.97 -11.10
CA HIS A 12 5.53 5.75 -12.34
C HIS A 12 6.76 6.65 -12.54
N ASN A 13 7.99 6.10 -12.34
CA ASN A 13 9.26 6.79 -12.62
C ASN A 13 9.26 8.26 -12.20
N GLU A 14 8.63 8.54 -11.07
CA GLU A 14 8.32 9.89 -10.65
C GLU A 14 9.42 10.44 -9.75
N ILE A 15 9.82 11.61 -10.11
CA ILE A 15 10.53 12.58 -9.32
C ILE A 15 9.67 12.89 -8.10
N LYS A 16 10.03 12.36 -6.93
CA LYS A 16 9.37 12.70 -5.66
C LYS A 16 10.03 13.94 -5.09
N ILE A 17 9.22 14.88 -4.64
CA ILE A 17 9.71 16.15 -4.11
C ILE A 17 10.05 15.97 -2.62
N PHE A 18 11.33 16.17 -2.27
CA PHE A 18 11.81 16.34 -0.92
C PHE A 18 11.98 17.84 -0.68
N GLY A 19 11.03 18.46 0.01
CA GLY A 19 10.95 19.91 0.03
C GLY A 19 10.61 20.44 -1.36
N GLU A 20 11.44 21.30 -1.92
CA GLU A 20 11.32 21.82 -3.31
C GLU A 20 12.18 21.05 -4.31
N GLN A 21 12.94 20.03 -3.88
CA GLN A 21 13.87 19.31 -4.74
C GLN A 21 13.33 17.94 -5.17
N GLN A 22 13.66 17.61 -6.41
CA GLN A 22 13.22 16.38 -7.08
C GLN A 22 14.16 15.23 -6.72
N VAL A 23 13.60 14.11 -6.23
CA VAL A 23 14.32 12.87 -5.95
C VAL A 23 13.87 11.80 -6.93
N ARG A 24 14.79 11.29 -7.75
CA ARG A 24 14.53 10.19 -8.67
C ARG A 24 14.21 8.93 -7.89
N SER A 25 13.19 8.20 -8.35
CA SER A 25 12.77 6.93 -7.76
C SER A 25 12.53 5.89 -8.84
N VAL A 26 12.67 4.62 -8.49
CA VAL A 26 12.37 3.48 -9.35
C VAL A 26 11.60 2.43 -8.55
N TRP A 27 10.62 1.82 -9.19
CA TRP A 27 9.89 0.69 -8.66
C TRP A 27 10.59 -0.61 -9.07
N ASP A 28 10.83 -1.51 -8.14
CA ASP A 28 11.32 -2.87 -8.39
C ASP A 28 10.14 -3.84 -8.31
N ASP A 29 9.75 -4.41 -9.48
CA ASP A 29 8.62 -5.33 -9.57
C ASP A 29 8.88 -6.68 -8.88
N THR A 30 10.14 -7.05 -8.68
CA THR A 30 10.51 -8.32 -8.03
C THR A 30 10.46 -8.18 -6.51
N ALA A 31 11.02 -7.09 -5.98
CA ALA A 31 11.01 -6.79 -4.55
C ALA A 31 9.68 -6.15 -4.09
N GLU A 32 8.83 -5.74 -5.04
CA GLU A 32 7.62 -4.95 -4.78
C GLU A 32 7.89 -3.72 -3.89
N GLU A 33 9.00 -3.00 -4.18
CA GLU A 33 9.47 -1.88 -3.37
C GLU A 33 9.92 -0.68 -4.19
N TRP A 34 9.75 0.52 -3.61
CA TRP A 34 10.31 1.75 -4.15
C TRP A 34 11.75 1.96 -3.70
N TYR A 35 12.60 2.28 -4.64
CA TYR A 35 13.98 2.70 -4.42
C TYR A 35 14.17 4.16 -4.81
N PHE A 36 14.93 4.89 -3.99
CA PHE A 36 15.18 6.32 -4.14
C PHE A 36 16.66 6.57 -4.39
N SER A 37 16.98 7.51 -5.26
CA SER A 37 18.35 7.92 -5.54
C SER A 37 19.01 8.53 -4.30
N VAL A 38 20.04 7.88 -3.79
CA VAL A 38 20.77 8.33 -2.59
C VAL A 38 21.42 9.70 -2.81
N VAL A 39 21.98 9.91 -4.00
CA VAL A 39 22.64 11.18 -4.33
C VAL A 39 21.66 12.34 -4.36
N ASP A 40 20.44 12.13 -4.85
CA ASP A 40 19.41 13.16 -4.90
C ASP A 40 18.89 13.51 -3.50
N VAL A 41 18.67 12.49 -2.64
CA VAL A 41 18.27 12.71 -1.25
C VAL A 41 19.33 13.50 -0.49
N VAL A 42 20.61 13.16 -0.64
CA VAL A 42 21.71 13.90 0.00
C VAL A 42 21.79 15.32 -0.55
N ALA A 43 21.61 15.52 -1.86
CA ALA A 43 21.55 16.86 -2.45
C ALA A 43 20.42 17.71 -1.87
N ALA A 44 19.23 17.10 -1.71
CA ALA A 44 18.06 17.77 -1.17
C ALA A 44 18.22 18.19 0.31
N LEU A 45 18.92 17.37 1.10
CA LEU A 45 19.06 17.57 2.54
C LEU A 45 20.36 18.23 2.97
N THR A 46 21.19 18.67 2.01
CA THR A 46 22.46 19.34 2.28
C THR A 46 22.67 20.52 1.33
N ASP A 47 23.58 21.44 1.68
CA ASP A 47 24.04 22.50 0.78
C ASP A 47 25.29 22.10 -0.02
N SER A 48 25.51 20.78 -0.17
CA SER A 48 26.71 20.27 -0.82
C SER A 48 26.65 20.47 -2.33
N VAL A 49 27.62 21.17 -2.88
CA VAL A 49 27.83 21.29 -4.32
C VAL A 49 28.25 19.96 -4.97
N ASN A 50 28.75 19.00 -4.15
CA ASN A 50 29.10 17.65 -4.61
C ASN A 50 28.55 16.59 -3.67
N PRO A 51 27.28 16.16 -3.86
CA PRO A 51 26.65 15.15 -3.03
C PRO A 51 27.39 13.81 -3.01
N THR A 52 28.06 13.44 -4.10
CA THR A 52 28.83 12.18 -4.18
C THR A 52 30.04 12.21 -3.24
N ASP A 53 30.77 13.29 -3.19
CA ASP A 53 31.89 13.47 -2.24
C ASP A 53 31.38 13.58 -0.81
N TYR A 54 30.26 14.23 -0.60
CA TYR A 54 29.58 14.27 0.71
C TYR A 54 29.26 12.86 1.23
N ILE A 55 28.67 11.99 0.40
CA ILE A 55 28.37 10.59 0.74
C ILE A 55 29.65 9.84 1.14
N LYS A 56 30.75 10.04 0.41
CA LYS A 56 32.04 9.41 0.73
C LYS A 56 32.53 9.84 2.12
N LYS A 57 32.52 11.14 2.41
CA LYS A 57 32.94 11.72 3.71
C LYS A 57 32.00 11.30 4.84
N MET A 58 30.69 11.21 4.58
CA MET A 58 29.70 10.74 5.53
C MET A 58 29.99 9.31 5.97
N ARG A 59 30.26 8.41 5.00
CA ARG A 59 30.63 7.01 5.28
C ARG A 59 31.94 6.89 6.07
N GLN A 60 32.90 7.78 5.84
CA GLN A 60 34.13 7.80 6.62
C GLN A 60 33.89 8.22 8.09
N ARG A 61 32.91 9.08 8.35
CA ARG A 61 32.55 9.56 9.69
C ARG A 61 31.62 8.59 10.45
N ASP A 62 30.85 7.77 9.76
CA ASP A 62 29.95 6.77 10.34
C ASP A 62 30.40 5.36 9.92
N PRO A 63 31.24 4.68 10.74
CA PRO A 63 31.76 3.35 10.43
C PRO A 63 30.64 2.29 10.30
N GLU A 64 29.58 2.40 11.09
CA GLU A 64 28.44 1.45 11.02
C GLU A 64 27.64 1.63 9.72
N LEU A 65 27.46 2.87 9.26
CA LEU A 65 26.89 3.12 7.95
C LEU A 65 27.80 2.57 6.84
N ALA A 66 29.12 2.74 6.96
CA ALA A 66 30.08 2.25 5.98
C ALA A 66 30.03 0.72 5.88
N LYS A 67 30.01 0.02 7.01
CA LYS A 67 29.92 -1.44 7.12
C LYS A 67 28.61 -1.99 6.52
N GLY A 68 27.48 -1.32 6.82
CA GLY A 68 26.14 -1.71 6.33
C GLY A 68 25.83 -1.21 4.92
N TRP A 69 26.70 -0.44 4.28
CA TRP A 69 26.38 0.26 3.03
C TRP A 69 25.88 -0.66 1.92
N GLY A 70 26.57 -1.79 1.69
CA GLY A 70 26.22 -2.76 0.65
C GLY A 70 24.89 -3.51 0.90
N GLN A 71 24.36 -3.44 2.13
CA GLN A 71 23.07 -4.04 2.49
C GLN A 71 21.91 -3.10 2.27
N ILE A 72 22.15 -1.77 2.35
CA ILE A 72 21.11 -0.75 2.26
C ILE A 72 21.10 -0.01 0.93
N VAL A 73 22.19 -0.06 0.15
CA VAL A 73 22.32 0.64 -1.13
C VAL A 73 22.54 -0.35 -2.26
N THR A 74 21.67 -0.30 -3.26
CA THR A 74 21.69 -1.13 -4.45
C THR A 74 21.82 -0.26 -5.70
N PRO A 75 22.78 -0.54 -6.61
CA PRO A 75 22.85 0.15 -7.89
C PRO A 75 21.72 -0.28 -8.82
N LEU A 76 20.82 0.63 -9.17
CA LEU A 76 19.70 0.40 -10.09
C LEU A 76 19.81 1.28 -11.34
N SER A 77 19.27 0.78 -12.44
CA SER A 77 19.22 1.53 -13.71
C SER A 77 18.03 2.49 -13.69
N ILE A 78 18.30 3.79 -13.68
CA ILE A 78 17.28 4.84 -13.76
C ILE A 78 17.36 5.54 -15.12
N GLN A 79 16.20 5.81 -15.72
CA GLN A 79 16.12 6.64 -16.93
C GLN A 79 16.40 8.09 -16.54
N THR A 80 17.38 8.71 -17.23
CA THR A 80 17.76 10.12 -17.06
C THR A 80 17.67 10.83 -18.41
N ALA A 81 17.80 12.16 -18.42
CA ALA A 81 17.84 12.92 -19.66
C ALA A 81 18.99 12.48 -20.61
N GLY A 82 20.08 11.93 -20.04
CA GLY A 82 21.23 11.38 -20.81
C GLY A 82 21.13 9.88 -21.07
N GLY A 83 19.95 9.23 -20.90
CA GLY A 83 19.74 7.80 -21.08
C GLY A 83 19.75 7.01 -19.77
N LYS A 84 19.76 5.67 -19.85
CA LYS A 84 19.81 4.78 -18.69
C LYS A 84 21.16 4.86 -17.99
N GLN A 85 21.16 5.19 -16.70
CA GLN A 85 22.36 5.28 -15.88
C GLN A 85 22.20 4.42 -14.61
N LYS A 86 23.30 3.79 -14.17
CA LYS A 86 23.36 3.13 -12.86
C LYS A 86 23.50 4.17 -11.75
N VAL A 87 22.51 4.21 -10.87
CA VAL A 87 22.45 5.12 -9.74
C VAL A 87 22.34 4.31 -8.45
N ASN A 88 23.09 4.71 -7.43
CA ASN A 88 22.96 4.13 -6.09
C ASN A 88 21.63 4.52 -5.49
N CYS A 89 20.79 3.52 -5.23
CA CYS A 89 19.44 3.67 -4.70
C CYS A 89 19.31 2.92 -3.38
N ALA A 90 18.36 3.34 -2.57
CA ALA A 90 17.99 2.64 -1.34
C ALA A 90 16.46 2.67 -1.15
N THR A 91 15.94 1.67 -0.45
CA THR A 91 14.54 1.66 0.01
C THR A 91 14.30 2.79 1.01
N ALA A 92 13.04 3.07 1.35
CA ALA A 92 12.71 4.06 2.38
C ALA A 92 13.47 3.82 3.69
N LYS A 93 13.56 2.56 4.15
CA LYS A 93 14.32 2.16 5.34
C LYS A 93 15.80 2.52 5.21
N GLY A 94 16.42 2.23 4.06
CA GLY A 94 17.81 2.58 3.79
C GLY A 94 18.04 4.09 3.74
N ILE A 95 17.13 4.83 3.12
CA ILE A 95 17.18 6.31 3.10
C ILE A 95 17.08 6.88 4.52
N PHE A 96 16.18 6.39 5.36
CA PHE A 96 16.05 6.85 6.75
C PHE A 96 17.35 6.63 7.54
N ARG A 97 18.03 5.47 7.36
CA ARG A 97 19.33 5.20 7.98
C ARG A 97 20.41 6.18 7.48
N ILE A 98 20.42 6.50 6.20
CA ILE A 98 21.36 7.47 5.61
C ILE A 98 21.12 8.87 6.18
N ILE A 99 19.87 9.31 6.27
CA ILE A 99 19.49 10.64 6.78
C ILE A 99 19.95 10.84 8.23
N GLN A 100 19.90 9.82 9.08
CA GLN A 100 20.40 9.89 10.45
C GLN A 100 21.88 10.28 10.51
N SER A 101 22.67 9.92 9.51
CA SER A 101 24.10 10.22 9.42
C SER A 101 24.43 11.58 8.77
N ILE A 102 23.41 12.35 8.36
CA ILE A 102 23.57 13.69 7.74
C ILE A 102 23.55 14.77 8.83
N PRO A 103 24.70 15.41 9.20
CA PRO A 103 24.73 16.48 10.19
C PRO A 103 24.39 17.84 9.57
N SER A 104 23.38 17.92 8.74
CA SER A 104 22.93 19.16 8.08
C SER A 104 21.70 19.73 8.78
N PRO A 105 21.63 21.05 9.01
CA PRO A 105 20.40 21.70 9.50
C PRO A 105 19.18 21.45 8.60
N LYS A 106 19.39 21.26 7.29
CA LYS A 106 18.31 20.93 6.34
C LYS A 106 17.73 19.53 6.55
N ALA A 107 18.50 18.61 7.13
CA ALA A 107 18.02 17.27 7.47
C ALA A 107 17.27 17.23 8.81
N GLU A 108 17.41 18.25 9.66
CA GLU A 108 16.86 18.25 11.01
C GLU A 108 15.32 18.16 11.05
N PRO A 109 14.55 18.91 10.24
CA PRO A 109 13.10 18.76 10.22
C PRO A 109 12.66 17.33 9.87
N PHE A 110 13.43 16.64 9.01
CA PHE A 110 13.12 15.25 8.63
C PHE A 110 13.46 14.27 9.76
N LYS A 111 14.54 14.48 10.49
CA LYS A 111 14.90 13.66 11.67
C LYS A 111 13.87 13.81 12.78
N LEU A 112 13.41 15.04 13.04
CA LEU A 112 12.33 15.29 14.00
C LEU A 112 11.03 14.63 13.58
N TRP A 113 10.70 14.65 12.29
CA TRP A 113 9.54 13.94 11.79
C TRP A 113 9.66 12.42 11.98
N ILE A 114 10.83 11.80 11.70
CA ILE A 114 11.04 10.36 11.97
C ILE A 114 10.84 10.06 13.46
N ALA A 115 11.38 10.89 14.34
CA ALA A 115 11.24 10.74 15.79
C ALA A 115 9.77 10.84 16.22
N GLN A 116 9.01 11.79 15.66
CA GLN A 116 7.58 11.93 15.91
C GLN A 116 6.79 10.70 15.47
N VAL A 117 7.02 10.20 14.25
CA VAL A 117 6.36 8.99 13.74
C VAL A 117 6.68 7.76 14.61
N ALA A 118 7.93 7.64 15.08
CA ALA A 118 8.31 6.56 15.99
C ALA A 118 7.61 6.66 17.34
N ALA A 119 7.51 7.87 17.91
CA ALA A 119 6.79 8.11 19.17
C ALA A 119 5.29 7.79 19.03
N GLU A 120 4.65 8.31 17.98
CA GLU A 120 3.23 8.01 17.69
C GLU A 120 2.99 6.51 17.54
N ARG A 121 3.94 5.77 16.95
CA ARG A 121 3.82 4.30 16.85
C ARG A 121 3.92 3.61 18.21
N LEU A 122 4.77 4.09 19.10
CA LEU A 122 4.85 3.56 20.47
C LEU A 122 3.55 3.81 21.24
N ASP A 123 2.97 5.00 21.12
CA ASP A 123 1.67 5.33 21.73
C ASP A 123 0.55 4.41 21.19
N GLN A 124 0.50 4.19 19.89
CA GLN A 124 -0.43 3.26 19.24
C GLN A 124 -0.24 1.79 19.66
N MET A 125 0.96 1.40 20.09
CA MET A 125 1.19 0.06 20.64
C MET A 125 0.65 -0.09 22.07
N GLN A 126 0.59 1.00 22.82
CA GLN A 126 0.02 1.04 24.16
C GLN A 126 -1.50 1.20 24.12
N ASP A 127 -2.01 1.99 23.18
CA ASP A 127 -3.43 2.22 22.95
C ASP A 127 -3.79 1.92 21.47
N PRO A 128 -4.25 0.68 21.18
CA PRO A 128 -4.58 0.28 19.81
C PRO A 128 -5.71 1.09 19.15
N GLU A 129 -6.58 1.75 19.95
CA GLU A 129 -7.66 2.60 19.43
C GLU A 129 -7.10 3.77 18.61
N LEU A 130 -5.96 4.34 19.02
CA LEU A 130 -5.26 5.37 18.30
C LEU A 130 -4.86 4.94 16.86
N SER A 131 -4.56 3.66 16.66
CA SER A 131 -4.26 3.12 15.32
C SER A 131 -5.50 3.12 14.43
N ILE A 132 -6.68 2.80 14.98
CA ILE A 132 -7.96 2.81 14.26
C ILE A 132 -8.33 4.24 13.88
N GLU A 133 -8.25 5.16 14.84
CA GLU A 133 -8.49 6.59 14.58
C GLU A 133 -7.52 7.15 13.53
N GLN A 134 -6.24 6.78 13.61
CA GLN A 134 -5.26 7.22 12.61
C GLN A 134 -5.62 6.68 11.23
N ALA A 135 -6.03 5.42 11.11
CA ALA A 135 -6.48 4.85 9.84
C ALA A 135 -7.70 5.59 9.28
N MET A 136 -8.68 5.95 10.12
CA MET A 136 -9.84 6.74 9.70
C MET A 136 -9.43 8.14 9.21
N ARG A 137 -8.54 8.82 9.92
CA ARG A 137 -7.98 10.13 9.51
C ARG A 137 -7.25 10.03 8.18
N ASP A 138 -6.47 8.97 7.99
CA ASP A 138 -5.71 8.76 6.74
C ASP A 138 -6.63 8.51 5.55
N TYR A 139 -7.68 7.69 5.71
CA TYR A 139 -8.69 7.49 4.66
C TYR A 139 -9.44 8.79 4.33
N LYS A 140 -9.85 9.59 5.35
CA LYS A 140 -10.47 10.90 5.11
C LYS A 140 -9.54 11.84 4.34
N ARG A 141 -8.26 11.89 4.70
CA ARG A 141 -7.25 12.69 3.98
C ARG A 141 -7.05 12.26 2.54
N LEU A 142 -7.26 10.97 2.23
CA LEU A 142 -7.23 10.41 0.87
C LEU A 142 -8.52 10.70 0.09
N GLY A 143 -9.53 11.34 0.71
CA GLY A 143 -10.78 11.72 0.06
C GLY A 143 -11.90 10.66 0.13
N TYR A 144 -11.73 9.61 0.94
CA TYR A 144 -12.79 8.61 1.11
C TYR A 144 -13.94 9.14 1.96
N SER A 145 -15.18 8.81 1.57
CA SER A 145 -16.37 9.13 2.36
C SER A 145 -16.45 8.30 3.63
N ASP A 146 -17.13 8.84 4.66
CA ASP A 146 -17.37 8.11 5.92
C ASP A 146 -18.06 6.76 5.70
N ASN A 147 -19.00 6.69 4.76
CA ASN A 147 -19.67 5.43 4.39
C ASN A 147 -18.66 4.39 3.85
N TRP A 148 -17.77 4.80 2.96
CA TRP A 148 -16.73 3.91 2.43
C TRP A 148 -15.77 3.45 3.54
N ILE A 149 -15.37 4.36 4.44
CA ILE A 149 -14.47 4.06 5.56
C ILE A 149 -15.09 3.01 6.48
N ASN A 150 -16.36 3.17 6.85
CA ASN A 150 -17.08 2.21 7.67
C ASN A 150 -17.18 0.83 7.01
N GLN A 151 -17.46 0.79 5.72
CA GLN A 151 -17.47 -0.45 4.95
C GLN A 151 -16.08 -1.11 4.90
N ARG A 152 -15.04 -0.30 4.74
CA ARG A 152 -13.67 -0.82 4.72
C ARG A 152 -13.26 -1.42 6.07
N LEU A 153 -13.60 -0.77 7.18
CA LEU A 153 -13.36 -1.31 8.52
C LEU A 153 -14.10 -2.63 8.73
N LYS A 154 -15.36 -2.72 8.31
CA LYS A 154 -16.12 -3.98 8.36
C LYS A 154 -15.49 -5.08 7.51
N SER A 155 -14.95 -4.74 6.35
CA SER A 155 -14.25 -5.71 5.49
C SER A 155 -12.95 -6.25 6.13
N ILE A 156 -12.29 -5.46 7.00
CA ILE A 156 -11.12 -5.92 7.76
C ILE A 156 -11.55 -6.95 8.81
N GLU A 157 -12.64 -6.69 9.54
CA GLU A 157 -13.22 -7.61 10.51
C GLU A 157 -13.59 -8.96 9.88
N ILE A 158 -14.39 -8.93 8.82
CA ILE A 158 -14.79 -10.12 8.05
C ILE A 158 -13.57 -10.91 7.57
N ARG A 159 -12.57 -10.21 7.03
CA ARG A 159 -11.34 -10.86 6.59
C ARG A 159 -10.61 -11.55 7.75
N LYS A 160 -10.57 -10.91 8.90
CA LYS A 160 -9.96 -11.49 10.10
C LYS A 160 -10.70 -12.75 10.53
N GLU A 161 -12.02 -12.72 10.59
CA GLU A 161 -12.84 -13.89 10.93
C GLU A 161 -12.56 -15.08 10.00
N LEU A 162 -12.50 -14.86 8.68
CA LEU A 162 -12.16 -15.89 7.70
C LEU A 162 -10.75 -16.44 7.91
N THR A 163 -9.76 -15.57 8.16
CA THR A 163 -8.38 -16.04 8.39
C THR A 163 -8.23 -16.76 9.72
N ASP A 164 -8.97 -16.37 10.75
CA ASP A 164 -9.00 -17.06 12.03
C ASP A 164 -9.65 -18.45 11.88
N GLU A 165 -10.69 -18.59 11.03
CA GLU A 165 -11.27 -19.86 10.66
C GLU A 165 -10.26 -20.78 9.96
N TRP A 166 -9.50 -20.26 9.00
CA TRP A 166 -8.42 -21.01 8.35
C TRP A 166 -7.35 -21.47 9.35
N LYS A 167 -6.97 -20.63 10.31
CA LYS A 167 -6.02 -20.99 11.37
C LYS A 167 -6.50 -22.13 12.27
N LYS A 168 -7.78 -22.17 12.59
CA LYS A 168 -8.39 -23.27 13.38
C LYS A 168 -8.17 -24.63 12.68
N HIS A 169 -8.22 -24.65 11.35
CA HIS A 169 -8.01 -25.84 10.53
C HIS A 169 -6.53 -26.07 10.15
N GLY A 170 -5.59 -25.37 10.77
CA GLY A 170 -4.16 -25.57 10.56
C GLY A 170 -3.63 -25.08 9.21
N ILE A 171 -4.38 -24.22 8.51
CA ILE A 171 -3.92 -23.61 7.25
C ILE A 171 -2.77 -22.63 7.57
N GLU A 172 -1.66 -22.79 6.83
CA GLU A 172 -0.46 -21.98 7.04
C GLU A 172 -0.64 -20.53 6.57
N GLU A 173 -0.35 -19.61 7.48
CA GLU A 173 -0.34 -18.17 7.15
C GLU A 173 0.75 -17.87 6.11
N GLY A 174 0.45 -16.99 5.17
CA GLY A 174 1.32 -16.63 4.06
C GLY A 174 0.95 -17.37 2.78
N PRO A 175 1.68 -18.41 2.34
CA PRO A 175 1.45 -19.02 1.02
C PRO A 175 0.07 -19.63 0.84
N GLN A 176 -0.43 -20.39 1.82
CA GLN A 176 -1.73 -21.03 1.71
C GLN A 176 -2.88 -20.01 1.77
N PHE A 177 -2.78 -19.00 2.65
CA PHE A 177 -3.74 -17.89 2.69
C PHE A 177 -3.78 -17.11 1.37
N ALA A 178 -2.62 -16.91 0.73
CA ALA A 178 -2.57 -16.25 -0.56
C ALA A 178 -3.28 -17.07 -1.65
N ILE A 179 -3.07 -18.39 -1.68
CA ILE A 179 -3.73 -19.29 -2.64
C ILE A 179 -5.25 -19.26 -2.45
N LEU A 180 -5.74 -19.44 -1.21
CA LEU A 180 -7.17 -19.42 -0.93
C LEU A 180 -7.80 -18.06 -1.28
N THR A 181 -7.09 -16.97 -0.97
CA THR A 181 -7.52 -15.61 -1.32
C THR A 181 -7.61 -15.43 -2.84
N ASP A 182 -6.64 -15.92 -3.59
CA ASP A 182 -6.66 -15.87 -5.06
C ASP A 182 -7.81 -16.68 -5.65
N ILE A 183 -8.14 -17.84 -5.06
CA ILE A 183 -9.28 -18.64 -5.48
C ILE A 183 -10.58 -17.87 -5.28
N ILE A 184 -10.76 -17.21 -4.11
CA ILE A 184 -11.93 -16.37 -3.85
C ILE A 184 -12.02 -15.25 -4.89
N TYR A 185 -10.93 -14.50 -5.11
CA TYR A 185 -10.90 -13.40 -6.09
C TYR A 185 -11.20 -13.89 -7.53
N LYS A 186 -10.56 -14.97 -7.95
CA LYS A 186 -10.84 -15.55 -9.28
C LYS A 186 -12.28 -15.99 -9.45
N ALA A 187 -12.88 -16.56 -8.41
CA ALA A 187 -14.27 -17.00 -8.46
C ALA A 187 -15.23 -15.82 -8.61
N TRP A 188 -15.15 -14.78 -7.76
CA TRP A 188 -16.10 -13.68 -7.79
C TRP A 188 -15.76 -12.56 -8.77
N ALA A 189 -14.47 -12.19 -8.92
CA ALA A 189 -14.04 -11.07 -9.76
C ALA A 189 -13.46 -11.51 -11.12
N GLY A 190 -13.23 -12.81 -11.33
CA GLY A 190 -12.59 -13.31 -12.55
C GLY A 190 -11.10 -12.97 -12.68
N LYS A 191 -10.45 -12.54 -11.62
CA LYS A 191 -9.05 -12.09 -11.57
C LYS A 191 -8.39 -12.60 -10.30
N SER A 192 -7.11 -12.99 -10.35
CA SER A 192 -6.29 -13.13 -9.15
C SER A 192 -6.06 -11.77 -8.48
N ALA A 193 -5.60 -11.75 -7.24
CA ALA A 193 -5.26 -10.49 -6.55
C ALA A 193 -4.23 -9.66 -7.34
N LYS A 194 -3.23 -10.33 -7.94
CA LYS A 194 -2.22 -9.68 -8.77
C LYS A 194 -2.82 -9.08 -10.05
N GLU A 195 -3.62 -9.84 -10.78
CA GLU A 195 -4.30 -9.37 -11.99
C GLU A 195 -5.27 -8.22 -11.70
N TYR A 196 -5.93 -8.27 -10.54
CA TYR A 196 -6.85 -7.20 -10.15
C TYR A 196 -6.10 -5.92 -9.78
N LYS A 197 -4.96 -6.03 -9.06
CA LYS A 197 -4.07 -4.88 -8.85
C LYS A 197 -3.62 -4.27 -10.17
N GLN A 198 -3.16 -5.09 -11.13
CA GLN A 198 -2.75 -4.61 -12.45
C GLN A 198 -3.90 -3.92 -13.20
N PHE A 199 -5.10 -4.50 -13.17
CA PHE A 199 -6.28 -3.92 -13.78
C PHE A 199 -6.64 -2.53 -13.22
N LYS A 200 -6.40 -2.31 -11.92
CA LYS A 200 -6.58 -1.02 -11.24
C LYS A 200 -5.36 -0.10 -11.32
N GLY A 201 -4.30 -0.48 -12.02
CA GLY A 201 -3.05 0.30 -12.12
C GLY A 201 -2.26 0.42 -10.82
N LEU A 202 -2.44 -0.54 -9.90
CA LEU A 202 -1.79 -0.56 -8.58
C LEU A 202 -0.45 -1.30 -8.62
N LYS A 203 0.46 -0.90 -7.74
CA LYS A 203 1.76 -1.56 -7.51
C LYS A 203 1.83 -2.13 -6.09
N LYS A 204 2.22 -1.31 -5.12
CA LYS A 204 2.34 -1.69 -3.70
C LYS A 204 1.03 -1.49 -2.91
N GLU A 205 0.15 -0.69 -3.44
CA GLU A 205 -1.08 -0.27 -2.77
C GLU A 205 -1.95 -1.49 -2.41
N ASN A 206 -2.68 -1.39 -1.31
CA ASN A 206 -3.63 -2.43 -0.92
C ASN A 206 -4.79 -2.47 -1.91
N LEU A 207 -5.09 -3.66 -2.45
CA LEU A 207 -6.17 -3.82 -3.44
C LEU A 207 -7.53 -3.38 -2.88
N ARG A 208 -7.84 -3.77 -1.63
CA ARG A 208 -9.15 -3.44 -1.01
C ARG A 208 -9.31 -1.94 -0.75
N ASP A 209 -8.22 -1.22 -0.47
CA ASP A 209 -8.25 0.23 -0.32
C ASP A 209 -8.52 0.97 -1.64
N ASN A 210 -8.48 0.25 -2.76
CA ASN A 210 -8.73 0.75 -4.10
C ASN A 210 -9.99 0.13 -4.75
N MET A 211 -10.84 -0.48 -3.95
CA MET A 211 -12.14 -1.01 -4.38
C MET A 211 -13.24 0.03 -4.20
N THR A 212 -14.18 0.07 -5.13
CA THR A 212 -15.45 0.78 -4.97
C THR A 212 -16.29 0.16 -3.85
N ASN A 213 -17.30 0.87 -3.37
CA ASN A 213 -18.22 0.32 -2.36
C ASN A 213 -18.86 -1.00 -2.83
N ARG A 214 -19.24 -1.11 -4.11
CA ARG A 214 -19.85 -2.32 -4.67
C ARG A 214 -18.87 -3.50 -4.66
N GLU A 215 -17.63 -3.25 -5.06
CA GLU A 215 -16.57 -4.26 -5.04
C GLU A 215 -16.26 -4.72 -3.61
N LEU A 216 -16.21 -3.80 -2.64
CA LEU A 216 -16.02 -4.14 -1.21
C LEU A 216 -17.14 -5.03 -0.69
N VAL A 217 -18.41 -4.69 -0.98
CA VAL A 217 -19.58 -5.49 -0.55
C VAL A 217 -19.53 -6.89 -1.15
N LEU A 218 -19.22 -7.01 -2.44
CA LEU A 218 -19.12 -8.33 -3.10
C LEU A 218 -17.93 -9.13 -2.55
N ASN A 219 -16.80 -8.48 -2.26
CA ASN A 219 -15.67 -9.15 -1.62
C ASN A 219 -16.01 -9.63 -0.21
N MET A 220 -16.72 -8.82 0.59
CA MET A 220 -17.20 -9.22 1.92
C MET A 220 -18.16 -10.40 1.82
N LEU A 221 -19.10 -10.39 0.87
CA LEU A 221 -20.02 -11.51 0.64
C LEU A 221 -19.26 -12.80 0.31
N ALA A 222 -18.23 -12.73 -0.54
CA ALA A 222 -17.41 -13.89 -0.87
C ALA A 222 -16.66 -14.43 0.37
N GLU A 223 -16.11 -13.56 1.20
CA GLU A 223 -15.35 -13.93 2.40
C GLU A 223 -16.27 -14.51 3.49
N VAL A 224 -17.44 -13.89 3.77
CA VAL A 224 -18.44 -14.41 4.71
C VAL A 224 -18.94 -15.77 4.24
N SER A 225 -19.36 -15.88 2.97
CA SER A 225 -19.85 -17.16 2.43
C SER A 225 -18.79 -18.26 2.49
N THR A 226 -17.52 -17.93 2.28
CA THR A 226 -16.43 -18.90 2.42
C THR A 226 -16.31 -19.37 3.86
N LYS A 227 -16.36 -18.46 4.84
CA LYS A 227 -16.30 -18.78 6.26
C LYS A 227 -17.49 -19.64 6.66
N ASP A 228 -18.73 -19.24 6.35
CA ASP A 228 -19.94 -19.95 6.73
C ASP A 228 -19.96 -21.37 6.15
N ILE A 229 -19.55 -21.53 4.87
CA ILE A 229 -19.43 -22.86 4.25
C ILE A 229 -18.34 -23.69 4.93
N SER A 230 -17.21 -23.08 5.35
CA SER A 230 -16.15 -23.76 6.09
C SER A 230 -16.66 -24.29 7.45
N GLU A 231 -17.34 -23.43 8.21
CA GLU A 231 -17.93 -23.79 9.51
C GLU A 231 -18.95 -24.92 9.42
N GLU A 232 -19.74 -24.94 8.35
CA GLU A 232 -20.79 -25.97 8.14
C GLU A 232 -20.24 -27.30 7.62
N THR A 233 -19.15 -27.25 6.80
CA THR A 233 -18.64 -28.45 6.08
C THR A 233 -17.41 -29.06 6.73
N ASP A 234 -16.77 -28.37 7.68
CA ASP A 234 -15.60 -28.80 8.46
C ASP A 234 -14.49 -29.41 7.56
N PRO A 235 -13.90 -28.62 6.63
CA PRO A 235 -12.95 -29.12 5.66
C PRO A 235 -11.66 -29.62 6.34
N GLU A 236 -11.27 -30.88 6.04
CA GLU A 236 -10.12 -31.52 6.69
C GLU A 236 -8.81 -31.31 5.94
N THR A 237 -8.82 -31.15 4.62
CA THR A 237 -7.64 -31.01 3.79
C THR A 237 -7.53 -29.64 3.14
N PHE A 238 -6.31 -29.24 2.76
CA PHE A 238 -6.10 -27.99 2.00
C PHE A 238 -6.90 -27.97 0.69
N SER A 239 -7.05 -29.14 0.04
CA SER A 239 -7.88 -29.27 -1.16
C SER A 239 -9.36 -28.96 -0.90
N ASP A 240 -9.89 -29.38 0.27
CA ASP A 240 -11.27 -29.11 0.65
C ASP A 240 -11.43 -27.60 0.90
N HIS A 241 -10.47 -26.96 1.58
CA HIS A 241 -10.47 -25.51 1.74
C HIS A 241 -10.41 -24.75 0.41
N MET A 242 -9.69 -25.25 -0.60
CA MET A 242 -9.71 -24.67 -1.94
C MET A 242 -11.10 -24.77 -2.60
N ASP A 243 -11.80 -25.88 -2.39
CA ASP A 243 -13.17 -26.03 -2.89
C ASP A 243 -14.14 -25.10 -2.17
N VAL A 244 -14.07 -25.03 -0.84
CA VAL A 244 -14.85 -24.10 -0.01
C VAL A 244 -14.62 -22.65 -0.46
N ALA A 245 -13.37 -22.23 -0.65
CA ALA A 245 -13.01 -20.91 -1.15
C ALA A 245 -13.65 -20.59 -2.51
N ARG A 246 -13.66 -21.58 -3.43
CA ARG A 246 -14.31 -21.45 -4.74
C ARG A 246 -15.82 -21.31 -4.60
N ARG A 247 -16.45 -22.12 -3.76
CA ARG A 247 -17.90 -22.10 -3.50
C ARG A 247 -18.32 -20.75 -2.91
N GLY A 248 -17.63 -20.26 -1.88
CA GLY A 248 -17.90 -18.95 -1.28
C GLY A 248 -17.75 -17.80 -2.30
N GLY A 249 -16.66 -17.82 -3.09
CA GLY A 249 -16.49 -16.88 -4.19
C GLY A 249 -17.61 -16.93 -5.25
N ASN A 250 -18.13 -18.12 -5.56
CA ASN A 250 -19.23 -18.28 -6.51
C ASN A 250 -20.56 -17.70 -6.00
N VAL A 251 -20.82 -17.67 -4.70
CA VAL A 251 -21.98 -16.96 -4.14
C VAL A 251 -21.94 -15.47 -4.53
N ALA A 252 -20.80 -14.83 -4.29
CA ALA A 252 -20.63 -13.43 -4.67
C ALA A 252 -20.62 -13.22 -6.19
N LYS A 253 -20.09 -14.18 -6.97
CA LYS A 253 -20.18 -14.17 -8.44
C LYS A 253 -21.62 -14.09 -8.91
N THR A 254 -22.48 -14.96 -8.39
CA THR A 254 -23.90 -15.00 -8.77
C THR A 254 -24.58 -13.67 -8.45
N ALA A 255 -24.33 -13.11 -7.27
CA ALA A 255 -24.84 -11.80 -6.88
C ALA A 255 -24.33 -10.70 -7.81
N ARG A 256 -23.03 -10.71 -8.15
CA ARG A 256 -22.44 -9.76 -9.09
C ARG A 256 -23.07 -9.84 -10.47
N GLU A 257 -23.19 -11.03 -11.04
CA GLU A 257 -23.72 -11.23 -12.38
C GLU A 257 -25.18 -10.77 -12.48
N GLN A 258 -25.97 -11.03 -11.45
CA GLN A 258 -27.35 -10.54 -11.38
C GLN A 258 -27.39 -9.00 -11.30
N LEU A 259 -26.53 -8.40 -10.47
CA LEU A 259 -26.44 -6.94 -10.35
C LEU A 259 -25.99 -6.29 -11.67
N GLU A 260 -24.98 -6.85 -12.34
CA GLU A 260 -24.48 -6.35 -13.62
C GLU A 260 -25.57 -6.42 -14.72
N LYS A 261 -26.40 -7.44 -14.68
CA LYS A 261 -27.56 -7.57 -15.58
C LYS A 261 -28.57 -6.44 -15.38
N GLU A 262 -28.89 -6.08 -14.13
CA GLU A 262 -29.80 -4.99 -13.81
C GLU A 262 -29.22 -3.61 -14.15
N LEU A 263 -27.92 -3.44 -13.96
CA LEU A 263 -27.22 -2.17 -14.22
C LEU A 263 -26.87 -1.95 -15.70
N GLY A 264 -26.77 -3.03 -16.49
CA GLY A 264 -26.32 -2.96 -17.89
C GLY A 264 -24.81 -2.71 -18.07
N HIS A 265 -24.02 -2.76 -16.99
CA HIS A 265 -22.56 -2.58 -17.05
C HIS A 265 -21.87 -3.38 -15.93
N SER A 266 -20.55 -3.62 -16.08
CA SER A 266 -19.76 -4.29 -15.07
C SER A 266 -19.63 -3.46 -13.79
N VAL A 267 -19.64 -4.13 -12.63
CA VAL A 267 -19.31 -3.54 -11.33
C VAL A 267 -17.82 -3.68 -11.00
N ILE A 268 -17.09 -4.53 -11.75
CA ILE A 268 -15.64 -4.62 -11.67
C ILE A 268 -15.05 -3.43 -12.43
N SER A 269 -14.48 -2.47 -11.71
CA SER A 269 -14.02 -1.18 -12.23
C SER A 269 -12.50 -1.07 -12.24
N PRO A 270 -11.88 -0.41 -13.24
CA PRO A 270 -10.49 -0.01 -13.18
C PRO A 270 -10.24 1.13 -12.19
N ASP A 271 -11.29 1.76 -11.65
CA ASP A 271 -11.17 2.87 -10.71
C ASP A 271 -10.37 2.47 -9.47
N ASN A 272 -9.54 3.37 -9.02
CA ASN A 272 -8.74 3.25 -7.82
C ASN A 272 -9.00 4.44 -6.88
N ALA A 273 -8.31 4.51 -5.75
CA ALA A 273 -8.48 5.56 -4.76
C ALA A 273 -8.42 6.99 -5.34
N LYS A 274 -7.58 7.22 -6.35
CA LYS A 274 -7.41 8.53 -6.98
C LYS A 274 -8.63 8.92 -7.84
N SER A 275 -9.12 7.97 -8.65
CA SER A 275 -10.31 8.21 -9.48
C SER A 275 -11.56 8.37 -8.61
N LEU A 276 -11.64 7.62 -7.49
CA LEU A 276 -12.75 7.71 -6.55
C LEU A 276 -12.75 9.05 -5.79
N ALA A 277 -11.59 9.57 -5.41
CA ALA A 277 -11.47 10.88 -4.79
C ALA A 277 -11.89 12.02 -5.74
N ASN A 278 -11.49 11.93 -7.01
CA ASN A 278 -11.85 12.93 -8.03
C ASN A 278 -13.33 12.90 -8.42
N SER A 279 -14.03 11.78 -8.24
CA SER A 279 -15.47 11.66 -8.50
C SER A 279 -16.34 12.27 -7.38
N ASN A 280 -15.76 12.55 -6.22
CA ASN A 280 -16.42 13.21 -5.11
C ASN A 280 -16.39 14.75 -5.20
N ASP A 281 -15.72 15.33 -6.19
CA ASP A 281 -15.85 16.74 -6.59
C ASP A 281 -17.15 16.95 -7.40
N LEU A 282 -18.29 16.50 -6.86
CA LEU A 282 -19.59 16.98 -7.31
C LEU A 282 -19.77 18.39 -6.75
N PRO A 283 -20.24 19.36 -7.58
CA PRO A 283 -20.47 20.71 -7.10
C PRO A 283 -21.40 20.67 -5.91
N GLU A 284 -21.04 21.40 -4.84
CA GLU A 284 -21.96 21.71 -3.76
C GLU A 284 -23.26 22.22 -4.37
N LEU A 285 -24.30 21.44 -4.21
CA LEU A 285 -25.65 21.94 -4.53
C LEU A 285 -25.93 22.99 -3.48
N ASP A 286 -25.84 24.27 -3.88
CA ASP A 286 -26.34 25.42 -3.16
C ASP A 286 -27.83 25.20 -2.82
N PHE A 287 -28.09 24.76 -1.61
CA PHE A 287 -29.41 24.85 -1.00
C PHE A 287 -29.55 26.23 -0.30
N GLU A 288 -29.41 27.31 -1.07
CA GLU A 288 -30.02 28.57 -0.71
C GLU A 288 -31.33 28.72 -1.50
N LYS A 289 -32.42 28.35 -0.85
CA LYS A 289 -33.69 29.14 -0.83
C LYS A 289 -34.70 28.49 0.10
#